data_617ae199d24880763f4a33c77b1aba65
#
_entry.id   617ae199d24880763f4a33c77b1aba65
#
_cell.length_a   1.000
_cell.length_b   1.000
_cell.length_c   1.000
_cell.angle_alpha   90.00
_cell.angle_beta   90.00
_cell.angle_gamma   90.00
#
_symmetry.space_group_name_H-M   'P 1'
#
loop_
_entity.id
_entity.type
_entity.pdbx_description
1 polymer ?
#
loop_
_entity_poly.entity_id
_entity_poly.type
_entity_poly.pdbx_seq_one_letter_code
_entity_poly.pdbx_strand_id
1 'polypeptide(L)'
;MAKNEKEDTVVLKKGVAQFQLIGEAKINDYTFKIDEESASGWIYNNMNLGVDCGNGNTVYCDMMGGYSSVNDSVIYVHGKTENDNGKEVDDYENRFTVDWDDRFDDDIIDQIGNQCFITVGLEKDNKGKTFSKKFLSAYDAIEYIKNNLEEGTIINVKGNLKYSSYQGNTQVKKEVTSVFLSKADDVSKYSATFQQTILVDKDSLDKYDKESGSFPITAYVIDYVGKYGENKQEIKQNVAFSKAFQFNVSPDELEKGTKLVGKLFKAKKDNVNELLVEGDIVEGQAKINITLDDVPDDIKELIELGAYTEEEALARCAVGNTREKKMVIKKPVIRIVGEGDDKKPVVMRTDEKYKYDDLVFLSQLVNEEDEEKEDKVKDKNKSKKDDKTSSKTEETKEYSLDDLDALLNEDEIPF
;
A
#
# COMPACT_ATOMS: atom_id res chain seq x y z
N MET A 1 1.57 32.54 40.60
CA MET A 1 1.80 31.13 40.30
C MET A 1 0.98 30.80 39.09
N ALA A 2 1.59 30.80 37.89
CA ALA A 2 0.94 30.39 36.67
C ALA A 2 0.84 28.87 36.68
N LYS A 3 -0.36 28.32 36.63
CA LYS A 3 -0.59 26.90 36.34
C LYS A 3 -0.13 26.69 34.86
N ASN A 4 0.94 25.94 34.69
CA ASN A 4 1.22 25.29 33.41
C ASN A 4 0.10 24.28 33.19
N GLU A 5 -0.93 24.65 32.44
CA GLU A 5 -1.81 23.71 31.78
C GLU A 5 -0.92 22.97 30.77
N LYS A 6 -0.62 21.71 31.04
CA LYS A 6 -0.12 20.81 30.00
C LYS A 6 -1.25 20.75 28.98
N GLU A 7 -1.06 21.37 27.81
CA GLU A 7 -1.89 21.08 26.65
C GLU A 7 -1.83 19.56 26.45
N ASP A 8 -3.00 18.92 26.55
CA ASP A 8 -3.13 17.49 26.24
C ASP A 8 -2.76 17.33 24.77
N THR A 9 -1.55 16.83 24.50
CA THR A 9 -1.05 16.62 23.15
C THR A 9 -1.96 15.59 22.48
N VAL A 10 -2.64 16.00 21.43
CA VAL A 10 -3.53 15.11 20.67
C VAL A 10 -2.68 14.03 19.99
N VAL A 11 -2.98 12.77 20.29
CA VAL A 11 -2.28 11.64 19.66
C VAL A 11 -3.00 11.23 18.40
N LEU A 12 -2.32 11.34 17.27
CA LEU A 12 -2.83 10.87 15.99
C LEU A 12 -2.99 9.34 16.01
N LYS A 13 -4.11 8.84 15.51
CA LYS A 13 -4.38 7.40 15.46
C LYS A 13 -4.32 6.89 14.03
N LYS A 14 -3.52 5.84 13.81
CA LYS A 14 -3.53 5.11 12.54
C LYS A 14 -4.92 4.48 12.31
N GLY A 15 -5.49 4.72 11.16
CA GLY A 15 -6.76 4.14 10.75
C GLY A 15 -6.57 2.89 9.87
N VAL A 16 -7.64 2.49 9.19
CA VAL A 16 -7.60 1.40 8.20
C VAL A 16 -6.73 1.82 7.02
N ALA A 17 -5.79 0.95 6.62
CA ALA A 17 -4.93 1.13 5.47
C ALA A 17 -4.64 -0.26 4.88
N GLN A 18 -5.52 -0.75 4.01
CA GLN A 18 -5.50 -2.12 3.52
C GLN A 18 -5.66 -2.17 2.00
N PHE A 19 -5.11 -3.22 1.38
CA PHE A 19 -5.33 -3.52 -0.03
C PHE A 19 -5.76 -4.96 -0.25
N GLN A 20 -6.36 -5.21 -1.41
CA GLN A 20 -6.65 -6.54 -1.92
C GLN A 20 -6.42 -6.57 -3.42
N LEU A 21 -5.68 -7.58 -3.88
CA LEU A 21 -5.41 -7.86 -5.29
C LEU A 21 -5.98 -9.23 -5.64
N ILE A 22 -6.75 -9.30 -6.72
CA ILE A 22 -7.24 -10.56 -7.29
C ILE A 22 -6.83 -10.58 -8.76
N GLY A 23 -6.06 -11.58 -9.15
CA GLY A 23 -5.54 -11.69 -10.51
C GLY A 23 -4.50 -12.79 -10.66
N GLU A 24 -3.80 -12.77 -11.77
CA GLU A 24 -2.74 -13.74 -12.07
C GLU A 24 -1.41 -13.33 -11.45
N ALA A 25 -0.73 -14.27 -10.80
CA ALA A 25 0.62 -14.08 -10.32
C ALA A 25 1.58 -13.84 -11.49
N LYS A 26 2.40 -12.79 -11.41
CA LYS A 26 3.49 -12.50 -12.35
C LYS A 26 4.81 -12.75 -11.64
N ILE A 27 5.47 -13.83 -12.03
CA ILE A 27 6.71 -14.30 -11.44
C ILE A 27 7.84 -14.18 -12.47
N ASN A 28 8.97 -13.63 -12.05
CA ASN A 28 10.18 -13.54 -12.83
C ASN A 28 11.42 -13.79 -11.93
N ASP A 29 12.60 -13.70 -12.50
CA ASP A 29 13.86 -13.96 -11.77
C ASP A 29 14.10 -13.01 -10.58
N TYR A 30 13.43 -11.86 -10.54
CA TYR A 30 13.56 -10.84 -9.49
C TYR A 30 12.45 -10.90 -8.45
N THR A 31 11.45 -11.77 -8.62
CA THR A 31 10.30 -11.85 -7.71
C THR A 31 10.69 -12.33 -6.32
N PHE A 32 11.64 -13.27 -6.24
CA PHE A 32 12.08 -13.85 -4.98
C PHE A 32 13.59 -13.71 -4.81
N LYS A 33 14.01 -13.14 -3.71
CA LYS A 33 15.39 -13.19 -3.21
C LYS A 33 15.37 -14.01 -1.93
N ILE A 34 16.18 -15.05 -1.86
CA ILE A 34 16.17 -16.04 -0.79
C ILE A 34 17.57 -16.13 -0.17
N ASP A 35 17.62 -16.13 1.16
CA ASP A 35 18.84 -16.23 1.96
C ASP A 35 19.88 -15.14 1.61
N GLU A 36 19.38 -13.94 1.25
CA GLU A 36 20.26 -12.80 1.05
C GLU A 36 20.87 -12.36 2.38
N GLU A 37 22.13 -11.97 2.36
CA GLU A 37 22.82 -11.49 3.56
C GLU A 37 23.26 -10.04 3.37
N SER A 38 22.84 -9.17 4.29
CA SER A 38 23.28 -7.77 4.32
C SER A 38 24.67 -7.63 4.94
N ALA A 39 25.31 -6.49 4.73
CA ALA A 39 26.61 -6.16 5.34
C ALA A 39 26.59 -6.15 6.88
N SER A 40 25.39 -6.02 7.51
CA SER A 40 25.21 -6.07 8.95
C SER A 40 24.99 -7.48 9.52
N GLY A 41 25.01 -8.52 8.69
CA GLY A 41 24.74 -9.91 9.11
C GLY A 41 23.24 -10.21 9.23
N TRP A 42 22.40 -9.42 8.57
CA TRP A 42 20.97 -9.71 8.44
C TRP A 42 20.75 -10.69 7.30
N ILE A 43 20.18 -11.87 7.59
CA ILE A 43 19.78 -12.88 6.59
C ILE A 43 18.30 -12.73 6.36
N TYR A 44 17.89 -12.54 5.10
CA TYR A 44 16.51 -12.24 4.78
C TYR A 44 16.02 -12.86 3.48
N ASN A 45 14.72 -13.08 3.43
CA ASN A 45 13.97 -13.34 2.21
C ASN A 45 13.17 -12.10 1.81
N ASN A 46 13.14 -11.81 0.52
CA ASN A 46 12.35 -10.73 -0.05
C ASN A 46 11.51 -11.26 -1.22
N MET A 47 10.25 -10.84 -1.26
CA MET A 47 9.33 -11.08 -2.35
C MET A 47 8.78 -9.77 -2.88
N ASN A 48 8.93 -9.52 -4.19
CA ASN A 48 8.24 -8.45 -4.91
C ASN A 48 7.35 -9.09 -5.98
N LEU A 49 6.09 -9.35 -5.61
CA LEU A 49 5.15 -10.11 -6.42
C LEU A 49 4.27 -9.19 -7.24
N GLY A 50 4.29 -9.33 -8.55
CA GLY A 50 3.34 -8.71 -9.45
C GLY A 50 2.02 -9.50 -9.48
N VAL A 51 0.88 -8.81 -9.47
CA VAL A 51 -0.44 -9.40 -9.69
C VAL A 51 -1.10 -8.67 -10.85
N ASP A 52 -1.35 -9.39 -11.94
CA ASP A 52 -2.10 -8.86 -13.07
C ASP A 52 -3.60 -8.87 -12.74
N CYS A 53 -4.09 -7.70 -12.39
CA CYS A 53 -5.48 -7.49 -12.00
C CYS A 53 -6.41 -7.19 -13.20
N GLY A 54 -5.96 -7.53 -14.43
CA GLY A 54 -6.69 -7.31 -15.67
C GLY A 54 -6.58 -5.90 -16.23
N ASN A 55 -6.97 -5.73 -17.49
CA ASN A 55 -6.95 -4.43 -18.19
C ASN A 55 -5.59 -3.72 -18.21
N GLY A 56 -4.48 -4.47 -18.20
CA GLY A 56 -3.12 -3.90 -18.16
C GLY A 56 -2.73 -3.34 -16.80
N ASN A 57 -3.48 -3.65 -15.74
CA ASN A 57 -3.23 -3.20 -14.38
C ASN A 57 -2.44 -4.27 -13.61
N THR A 58 -1.12 -4.24 -13.68
CA THR A 58 -0.24 -5.08 -12.88
C THR A 58 0.22 -4.32 -11.64
N VAL A 59 -0.22 -4.77 -10.48
CA VAL A 59 0.10 -4.15 -9.19
C VAL A 59 1.14 -5.00 -8.46
N TYR A 60 2.21 -4.34 -8.00
CA TYR A 60 3.27 -4.98 -7.25
C TYR A 60 3.04 -4.83 -5.75
N CYS A 61 3.30 -5.92 -5.02
CA CYS A 61 3.21 -5.97 -3.57
C CYS A 61 4.43 -6.69 -2.99
N ASP A 62 4.76 -6.36 -1.75
CA ASP A 62 6.04 -6.72 -1.13
C ASP A 62 5.82 -7.55 0.13
N MET A 63 6.77 -8.42 0.41
CA MET A 63 6.94 -9.10 1.69
C MET A 63 8.43 -9.27 1.94
N MET A 64 8.88 -8.98 3.15
CA MET A 64 10.27 -9.16 3.53
C MET A 64 10.36 -9.51 5.01
N GLY A 65 11.28 -10.38 5.35
CA GLY A 65 11.60 -10.74 6.73
C GLY A 65 12.84 -11.59 6.79
N GLY A 66 13.43 -11.67 7.99
CA GLY A 66 14.66 -12.39 8.20
C GLY A 66 15.09 -12.35 9.67
N TYR A 67 16.34 -12.68 9.90
CA TYR A 67 16.94 -12.76 11.22
C TYR A 67 18.42 -12.34 11.18
N SER A 68 18.97 -12.01 12.32
CA SER A 68 20.40 -11.69 12.43
C SER A 68 21.23 -12.95 12.60
N SER A 69 22.33 -13.07 11.83
CA SER A 69 23.32 -14.15 12.02
C SER A 69 24.30 -13.87 13.17
N VAL A 70 24.32 -12.63 13.68
CA VAL A 70 25.29 -12.16 14.66
C VAL A 70 24.68 -11.82 16.03
N ASN A 71 23.36 -11.64 16.10
CA ASN A 71 22.63 -11.33 17.33
C ASN A 71 21.41 -12.23 17.47
N ASP A 72 20.95 -12.41 18.71
CA ASP A 72 19.69 -13.09 18.98
C ASP A 72 18.54 -12.32 18.33
N SER A 73 17.70 -13.04 17.59
CA SER A 73 16.55 -12.49 16.90
C SER A 73 15.27 -12.92 17.60
N VAL A 74 14.34 -11.97 17.75
CA VAL A 74 13.04 -12.22 18.37
C VAL A 74 11.92 -11.72 17.45
N ILE A 75 10.76 -12.34 17.54
CA ILE A 75 9.54 -11.92 16.86
C ILE A 75 8.59 -11.31 17.90
N TYR A 76 8.19 -10.07 17.66
CA TYR A 76 7.22 -9.38 18.52
C TYR A 76 5.81 -9.82 18.18
N VAL A 77 5.06 -10.24 19.18
CA VAL A 77 3.70 -10.73 19.01
C VAL A 77 2.78 -10.20 20.11
N HIS A 78 1.49 -10.34 19.91
CA HIS A 78 0.47 -10.17 20.95
C HIS A 78 -0.30 -11.47 21.13
N GLY A 79 -0.89 -11.63 22.29
CA GLY A 79 -1.67 -12.81 22.63
C GLY A 79 -3.07 -12.81 22.07
N LYS A 80 -3.85 -13.76 22.50
CA LYS A 80 -5.29 -13.84 22.25
C LYS A 80 -6.05 -14.04 23.56
N THR A 81 -7.31 -13.63 23.57
CA THR A 81 -8.23 -13.79 24.68
C THR A 81 -9.60 -14.20 24.14
N GLU A 82 -10.50 -14.62 25.01
CA GLU A 82 -11.88 -14.86 24.65
C GLU A 82 -12.75 -13.64 24.94
N ASN A 83 -13.58 -13.24 23.99
CA ASN A 83 -14.59 -12.22 24.22
C ASN A 83 -15.82 -12.79 24.96
N ASP A 84 -16.78 -11.94 25.32
CA ASP A 84 -18.00 -12.30 26.07
C ASP A 84 -18.84 -13.41 25.41
N ASN A 85 -18.62 -13.69 24.13
CA ASN A 85 -19.32 -14.75 23.36
C ASN A 85 -18.47 -16.03 23.23
N GLY A 86 -17.36 -16.16 23.95
CA GLY A 86 -16.45 -17.30 23.90
C GLY A 86 -15.70 -17.43 22.56
N LYS A 87 -15.58 -16.33 21.81
CA LYS A 87 -14.80 -16.28 20.56
C LYS A 87 -13.40 -15.74 20.84
N GLU A 88 -12.38 -16.43 20.35
CA GLU A 88 -11.00 -15.92 20.37
C GLU A 88 -10.88 -14.62 19.59
N VAL A 89 -10.26 -13.61 20.21
CA VAL A 89 -9.91 -12.30 19.66
C VAL A 89 -8.48 -11.95 20.03
N ASP A 90 -7.86 -11.10 19.22
CA ASP A 90 -6.50 -10.62 19.47
C ASP A 90 -6.47 -9.73 20.73
N ASP A 91 -5.49 -9.97 21.63
CA ASP A 91 -5.24 -9.20 22.84
C ASP A 91 -3.98 -8.35 22.68
N TYR A 92 -4.17 -7.12 22.24
CA TYR A 92 -3.07 -6.17 22.00
C TYR A 92 -2.40 -5.63 23.26
N GLU A 93 -2.95 -5.90 24.46
CA GLU A 93 -2.35 -5.51 25.73
C GLU A 93 -1.35 -6.58 26.20
N ASN A 94 -1.58 -7.84 25.87
CA ASN A 94 -0.69 -8.96 26.17
C ASN A 94 0.38 -9.12 25.09
N ARG A 95 1.46 -8.32 25.18
CA ARG A 95 2.58 -8.33 24.22
C ARG A 95 3.75 -9.11 24.76
N PHE A 96 4.36 -9.94 23.93
CA PHE A 96 5.54 -10.71 24.27
C PHE A 96 6.41 -10.97 23.02
N THR A 97 7.58 -11.55 23.23
CA THR A 97 8.51 -11.93 22.16
C THR A 97 8.60 -13.44 22.06
N VAL A 98 8.80 -13.92 20.83
CA VAL A 98 9.10 -15.32 20.52
C VAL A 98 10.53 -15.37 19.99
N ASP A 99 11.37 -16.22 20.57
CA ASP A 99 12.71 -16.42 20.04
C ASP A 99 12.65 -17.02 18.63
N TRP A 100 13.57 -16.61 17.78
CA TRP A 100 13.57 -17.03 16.39
C TRP A 100 13.50 -18.55 16.21
N ASP A 101 14.21 -19.30 17.04
CA ASP A 101 14.26 -20.76 16.97
C ASP A 101 12.96 -21.43 17.44
N ASP A 102 12.17 -20.76 18.26
CA ASP A 102 10.91 -21.25 18.83
C ASP A 102 9.67 -20.90 17.97
N ARG A 103 9.86 -20.20 16.81
CA ARG A 103 8.76 -19.71 15.96
C ARG A 103 7.87 -20.81 15.35
N PHE A 104 8.24 -22.06 15.51
CA PHE A 104 7.46 -23.23 15.08
C PHE A 104 6.94 -24.08 16.26
N ASP A 105 7.15 -23.66 17.48
CA ASP A 105 6.67 -24.35 18.66
C ASP A 105 5.15 -24.22 18.78
N ASP A 106 4.44 -25.33 18.73
CA ASP A 106 2.97 -25.37 18.74
C ASP A 106 2.40 -24.77 20.03
N ASP A 107 3.04 -24.99 21.20
CA ASP A 107 2.57 -24.48 22.49
C ASP A 107 2.68 -22.95 22.57
N ILE A 108 3.66 -22.37 21.88
CA ILE A 108 3.84 -20.93 21.76
C ILE A 108 2.85 -20.36 20.73
N ILE A 109 2.76 -20.97 19.54
CA ILE A 109 1.86 -20.58 18.45
C ILE A 109 0.41 -20.51 18.94
N ASP A 110 -0.01 -21.44 19.77
CA ASP A 110 -1.37 -21.49 20.31
C ASP A 110 -1.73 -20.32 21.23
N GLN A 111 -0.76 -19.56 21.70
CA GLN A 111 -0.98 -18.37 22.56
C GLN A 111 -1.08 -17.07 21.75
N ILE A 112 -0.67 -17.09 20.49
CA ILE A 112 -0.47 -15.90 19.67
C ILE A 112 -1.77 -15.48 18.97
N GLY A 113 -2.01 -14.19 18.93
CA GLY A 113 -3.13 -13.56 18.24
C GLY A 113 -3.10 -13.80 16.72
N ASN A 114 -4.28 -13.94 16.13
CA ASN A 114 -4.39 -14.30 14.71
C ASN A 114 -3.79 -13.27 13.76
N GLN A 115 -3.74 -12.00 14.14
CA GLN A 115 -3.20 -10.94 13.30
C GLN A 115 -1.67 -10.89 13.27
N CYS A 116 -0.98 -11.62 14.15
CA CYS A 116 0.48 -11.77 14.10
C CYS A 116 0.93 -12.69 12.96
N PHE A 117 0.03 -13.46 12.36
CA PHE A 117 0.40 -14.44 11.35
C PHE A 117 0.23 -13.93 9.93
N ILE A 118 1.19 -14.25 9.10
CA ILE A 118 1.04 -14.28 7.65
C ILE A 118 0.35 -15.59 7.28
N THR A 119 -0.74 -15.51 6.49
CA THR A 119 -1.53 -16.68 6.14
C THR A 119 -1.43 -16.99 4.66
N VAL A 120 -1.05 -18.23 4.32
CA VAL A 120 -0.86 -18.66 2.94
C VAL A 120 -1.69 -19.91 2.65
N GLY A 121 -2.48 -19.89 1.59
CA GLY A 121 -3.30 -21.02 1.14
C GLY A 121 -3.12 -21.25 -0.35
N LEU A 122 -2.05 -21.96 -0.73
CA LEU A 122 -1.70 -22.29 -2.12
C LEU A 122 -1.90 -23.76 -2.47
N GLU A 123 -2.10 -24.62 -1.47
CA GLU A 123 -2.28 -26.05 -1.67
C GLU A 123 -3.73 -26.46 -1.40
N LYS A 124 -4.16 -27.51 -2.08
CA LYS A 124 -5.49 -28.14 -1.87
C LYS A 124 -5.32 -29.52 -1.27
N ASP A 125 -6.21 -29.88 -0.36
CA ASP A 125 -6.29 -31.23 0.17
C ASP A 125 -6.85 -32.22 -0.89
N ASN A 126 -6.87 -33.49 -0.54
CA ASN A 126 -7.39 -34.55 -1.40
C ASN A 126 -8.89 -34.39 -1.76
N LYS A 127 -9.60 -33.46 -1.10
CA LYS A 127 -11.00 -33.09 -1.36
C LYS A 127 -11.13 -31.81 -2.18
N GLY A 128 -10.01 -31.23 -2.62
CA GLY A 128 -9.97 -29.99 -3.39
C GLY A 128 -10.19 -28.71 -2.55
N LYS A 129 -10.20 -28.82 -1.23
CA LYS A 129 -10.32 -27.65 -0.34
C LYS A 129 -8.95 -27.07 -0.08
N THR A 130 -8.81 -25.75 -0.30
CA THR A 130 -7.61 -25.01 0.07
C THR A 130 -7.44 -25.02 1.58
N PHE A 131 -6.27 -25.41 2.06
CA PHE A 131 -5.91 -25.27 3.47
C PHE A 131 -4.94 -24.12 3.66
N SER A 132 -4.96 -23.53 4.85
CA SER A 132 -4.19 -22.36 5.20
C SER A 132 -3.05 -22.76 6.13
N LYS A 133 -1.84 -22.32 5.80
CA LYS A 133 -0.68 -22.34 6.70
C LYS A 133 -0.49 -20.96 7.30
N LYS A 134 -0.05 -20.93 8.55
CA LYS A 134 0.26 -19.72 9.31
C LYS A 134 1.77 -19.63 9.53
N PHE A 135 2.33 -18.45 9.34
CA PHE A 135 3.75 -18.16 9.53
C PHE A 135 3.90 -16.94 10.43
N LEU A 136 4.74 -17.02 11.44
CA LEU A 136 5.10 -15.85 12.27
C LEU A 136 6.10 -14.95 11.56
N SER A 137 6.92 -15.52 10.66
CA SER A 137 7.94 -14.78 9.94
C SER A 137 7.61 -14.70 8.44
N ALA A 138 7.83 -13.52 7.87
CA ALA A 138 7.82 -13.33 6.43
C ALA A 138 8.90 -14.15 5.71
N TYR A 139 10.03 -14.40 6.37
CA TYR A 139 11.11 -15.26 5.85
C TYR A 139 10.58 -16.63 5.45
N ASP A 140 9.90 -17.33 6.38
CA ASP A 140 9.33 -18.65 6.17
C ASP A 140 8.13 -18.64 5.19
N ALA A 141 7.31 -17.59 5.25
CA ALA A 141 6.18 -17.42 4.35
C ALA A 141 6.63 -17.25 2.90
N ILE A 142 7.69 -16.47 2.65
CA ILE A 142 8.24 -16.23 1.30
C ILE A 142 8.82 -17.52 0.71
N GLU A 143 9.58 -18.29 1.50
CA GLU A 143 10.11 -19.57 1.06
C GLU A 143 8.98 -20.52 0.66
N TYR A 144 7.93 -20.61 1.50
CA TYR A 144 6.77 -21.44 1.20
C TYR A 144 6.03 -20.98 -0.07
N ILE A 145 5.83 -19.65 -0.24
CA ILE A 145 5.18 -19.09 -1.43
C ILE A 145 5.98 -19.40 -2.68
N LYS A 146 7.31 -19.20 -2.65
CA LYS A 146 8.22 -19.53 -3.77
C LYS A 146 8.11 -20.97 -4.22
N ASN A 147 7.99 -21.90 -3.26
CA ASN A 147 7.94 -23.33 -3.54
C ASN A 147 6.58 -23.83 -4.04
N ASN A 148 5.49 -23.05 -3.86
CA ASN A 148 4.12 -23.49 -4.13
C ASN A 148 3.32 -22.56 -5.06
N LEU A 149 3.88 -21.44 -5.50
CA LEU A 149 3.22 -20.49 -6.39
C LEU A 149 3.86 -20.56 -7.78
N GLU A 150 3.05 -20.79 -8.80
CA GLU A 150 3.47 -20.82 -10.19
C GLU A 150 3.00 -19.55 -10.93
N GLU A 151 3.76 -19.13 -11.96
CA GLU A 151 3.37 -18.05 -12.88
C GLU A 151 1.98 -18.31 -13.46
N GLY A 152 1.15 -17.27 -13.52
CA GLY A 152 -0.22 -17.37 -14.07
C GLY A 152 -1.25 -17.97 -13.10
N THR A 153 -0.85 -18.40 -11.90
CA THR A 153 -1.81 -18.86 -10.87
C THR A 153 -2.72 -17.71 -10.45
N ILE A 154 -4.03 -17.93 -10.45
CA ILE A 154 -5.01 -16.92 -10.00
C ILE A 154 -5.04 -16.89 -8.49
N ILE A 155 -4.63 -15.76 -7.91
CA ILE A 155 -4.47 -15.54 -6.48
C ILE A 155 -5.30 -14.38 -5.96
N ASN A 156 -5.53 -14.40 -4.65
CA ASN A 156 -6.09 -13.32 -3.87
C ASN A 156 -5.05 -12.93 -2.81
N VAL A 157 -4.45 -11.77 -2.98
CA VAL A 157 -3.44 -11.22 -2.07
C VAL A 157 -4.08 -10.10 -1.26
N LYS A 158 -3.85 -10.10 0.06
CA LYS A 158 -4.26 -9.01 0.95
C LYS A 158 -3.08 -8.54 1.78
N GLY A 159 -3.16 -7.29 2.20
CA GLY A 159 -2.14 -6.73 3.05
C GLY A 159 -2.43 -5.29 3.49
N ASN A 160 -1.41 -4.67 4.05
CA ASN A 160 -1.48 -3.32 4.57
C ASN A 160 -0.78 -2.33 3.63
N LEU A 161 -1.34 -1.12 3.56
CA LEU A 161 -0.66 0.02 2.95
C LEU A 161 0.21 0.67 4.04
N LYS A 162 1.50 0.75 3.78
CA LYS A 162 2.49 1.43 4.62
C LYS A 162 2.96 2.70 3.95
N TYR A 163 3.07 3.76 4.72
CA TYR A 163 3.46 5.06 4.22
C TYR A 163 4.79 5.48 4.82
N SER A 164 5.66 6.00 3.97
CA SER A 164 6.96 6.54 4.36
C SER A 164 7.26 7.79 3.53
N SER A 165 8.28 8.53 3.91
CA SER A 165 8.78 9.66 3.13
C SER A 165 10.17 9.35 2.61
N TYR A 166 10.39 9.59 1.33
CA TYR A 166 11.71 9.53 0.70
C TYR A 166 11.90 10.76 -0.18
N GLN A 167 12.95 11.54 0.08
CA GLN A 167 13.24 12.79 -0.62
C GLN A 167 12.03 13.74 -0.67
N GLY A 168 11.33 13.91 0.44
CA GLY A 168 10.15 14.77 0.55
C GLY A 168 8.89 14.24 -0.15
N ASN A 169 8.93 13.04 -0.75
CA ASN A 169 7.78 12.42 -1.42
C ASN A 169 7.22 11.28 -0.59
N THR A 170 5.90 11.23 -0.46
CA THR A 170 5.22 10.12 0.19
C THR A 170 5.27 8.87 -0.68
N GLN A 171 5.89 7.83 -0.16
CA GLN A 171 5.93 6.49 -0.75
C GLN A 171 4.82 5.61 -0.16
N VAL A 172 4.32 4.66 -0.95
CA VAL A 172 3.31 3.69 -0.51
C VAL A 172 3.82 2.30 -0.82
N LYS A 173 4.06 1.52 0.23
CA LYS A 173 4.41 0.11 0.15
C LYS A 173 3.15 -0.73 0.38
N LYS A 174 2.99 -1.79 -0.39
CA LYS A 174 1.89 -2.76 -0.25
C LYS A 174 2.42 -4.02 0.41
N GLU A 175 2.39 -4.03 1.75
CA GLU A 175 2.94 -5.12 2.57
C GLU A 175 1.94 -6.28 2.66
N VAL A 176 2.34 -7.44 2.17
CA VAL A 176 1.48 -8.63 2.08
C VAL A 176 1.32 -9.29 3.44
N THR A 177 0.08 -9.60 3.83
CA THR A 177 -0.25 -10.37 5.03
C THR A 177 -0.93 -11.70 4.71
N SER A 178 -1.44 -11.87 3.48
CA SER A 178 -1.99 -13.15 3.08
C SER A 178 -1.96 -13.38 1.57
N VAL A 179 -1.76 -14.64 1.15
CA VAL A 179 -1.79 -15.09 -0.24
C VAL A 179 -2.62 -16.37 -0.32
N PHE A 180 -3.68 -16.36 -1.11
CA PHE A 180 -4.56 -17.52 -1.28
C PHE A 180 -4.85 -17.80 -2.75
N LEU A 181 -5.11 -19.05 -3.10
CA LEU A 181 -5.73 -19.37 -4.38
C LEU A 181 -7.07 -18.63 -4.49
N SER A 182 -7.28 -17.95 -5.59
CA SER A 182 -8.55 -17.25 -5.83
C SER A 182 -9.62 -18.21 -6.35
N LYS A 183 -10.89 -17.86 -6.11
CA LYS A 183 -12.05 -18.47 -6.74
C LYS A 183 -12.51 -17.75 -8.00
N ALA A 184 -11.79 -16.69 -8.40
CA ALA A 184 -12.07 -16.02 -9.66
C ALA A 184 -11.75 -16.99 -10.80
N ASP A 185 -12.68 -17.16 -11.69
CA ASP A 185 -12.63 -18.08 -12.85
C ASP A 185 -12.64 -17.30 -14.17
N ASP A 186 -12.66 -15.97 -14.09
CA ASP A 186 -12.80 -15.05 -15.21
C ASP A 186 -12.09 -13.72 -14.90
N VAL A 187 -11.45 -13.13 -15.89
CA VAL A 187 -10.75 -11.83 -15.80
C VAL A 187 -11.67 -10.69 -15.34
N SER A 188 -12.97 -10.77 -15.60
CA SER A 188 -13.95 -9.78 -15.12
C SER A 188 -14.05 -9.68 -13.59
N LYS A 189 -13.57 -10.71 -12.87
CA LYS A 189 -13.51 -10.76 -11.40
C LYS A 189 -12.17 -10.30 -10.83
N TYR A 190 -11.21 -10.01 -11.70
CA TYR A 190 -9.91 -9.48 -11.28
C TYR A 190 -10.06 -8.06 -10.78
N SER A 191 -9.33 -7.72 -9.75
CA SER A 191 -9.45 -6.40 -9.12
C SER A 191 -8.20 -6.04 -8.30
N ALA A 192 -7.91 -4.75 -8.24
CA ALA A 192 -6.95 -4.16 -7.33
C ALA A 192 -7.65 -3.07 -6.53
N THR A 193 -7.93 -3.33 -5.26
CA THR A 193 -8.74 -2.44 -4.42
C THR A 193 -8.03 -2.04 -3.15
N PHE A 194 -8.46 -0.93 -2.56
CA PHE A 194 -7.99 -0.48 -1.26
C PHE A 194 -9.13 -0.02 -0.37
N GLN A 195 -8.90 -0.08 0.94
CA GLN A 195 -9.67 0.66 1.95
C GLN A 195 -8.69 1.52 2.76
N GLN A 196 -8.95 2.81 2.84
CA GLN A 196 -8.06 3.77 3.47
C GLN A 196 -8.82 4.78 4.31
N THR A 197 -8.41 4.92 5.58
CA THR A 197 -8.80 6.07 6.39
C THR A 197 -8.00 7.28 5.94
N ILE A 198 -8.68 8.31 5.48
CA ILE A 198 -8.08 9.58 5.05
C ILE A 198 -8.57 10.71 5.95
N LEU A 199 -7.72 11.70 6.10
CA LEU A 199 -8.03 12.96 6.77
C LEU A 199 -8.13 14.05 5.72
N VAL A 200 -9.21 14.81 5.74
CA VAL A 200 -9.47 15.90 4.78
C VAL A 200 -9.69 17.21 5.49
N ASP A 201 -9.10 18.26 4.96
CA ASP A 201 -9.25 19.64 5.42
C ASP A 201 -10.03 20.50 4.42
N LYS A 202 -9.99 21.82 4.57
CA LYS A 202 -10.69 22.77 3.68
C LYS A 202 -10.09 22.81 2.27
N ASP A 203 -8.82 22.49 2.11
CA ASP A 203 -8.03 22.59 0.87
C ASP A 203 -7.82 21.22 0.19
N SER A 204 -8.32 20.14 0.77
CA SER A 204 -8.14 18.76 0.26
C SER A 204 -8.76 18.50 -1.12
N LEU A 205 -9.80 19.25 -1.51
CA LEU A 205 -10.51 19.06 -2.77
C LEU A 205 -10.12 20.12 -3.79
N ASP A 206 -9.52 19.70 -4.89
CA ASP A 206 -9.19 20.53 -6.03
C ASP A 206 -10.36 20.67 -7.04
N LYS A 207 -10.17 21.53 -8.03
CA LYS A 207 -11.13 21.72 -9.12
C LYS A 207 -11.17 20.49 -10.02
N TYR A 208 -12.32 20.28 -10.66
CA TYR A 208 -12.48 19.22 -11.66
C TYR A 208 -11.48 19.38 -12.80
N ASP A 209 -10.72 18.34 -13.04
CA ASP A 209 -9.82 18.21 -14.16
C ASP A 209 -10.57 17.55 -15.32
N LYS A 210 -10.68 18.29 -16.43
CA LYS A 210 -11.40 17.84 -17.62
C LYS A 210 -10.64 16.79 -18.42
N GLU A 211 -9.31 16.83 -18.36
CA GLU A 211 -8.46 15.90 -19.09
C GLU A 211 -8.53 14.49 -18.48
N SER A 212 -8.42 14.40 -17.17
CA SER A 212 -8.53 13.12 -16.46
C SER A 212 -9.96 12.69 -16.13
N GLY A 213 -10.96 13.58 -16.31
CA GLY A 213 -12.35 13.31 -15.92
C GLY A 213 -12.53 13.09 -14.41
N SER A 214 -11.75 13.76 -13.59
CA SER A 214 -11.70 13.49 -12.15
C SER A 214 -11.55 14.76 -11.30
N PHE A 215 -11.86 14.61 -10.01
CA PHE A 215 -11.48 15.57 -8.98
C PHE A 215 -10.19 15.08 -8.31
N PRO A 216 -9.08 15.81 -8.37
CA PRO A 216 -7.91 15.55 -7.53
C PRO A 216 -8.26 15.81 -6.06
N ILE A 217 -7.80 14.93 -5.18
CA ILE A 217 -8.00 15.01 -3.74
C ILE A 217 -6.66 14.84 -3.06
N THR A 218 -6.18 15.84 -2.36
CA THR A 218 -5.00 15.76 -1.51
C THR A 218 -5.46 15.57 -0.07
N ALA A 219 -5.29 14.37 0.46
CA ALA A 219 -5.68 14.02 1.82
C ALA A 219 -4.46 13.60 2.64
N TYR A 220 -4.64 13.52 3.97
CA TYR A 220 -3.59 13.01 4.85
C TYR A 220 -3.93 11.59 5.27
N VAL A 221 -2.89 10.77 5.37
CA VAL A 221 -2.95 9.41 5.91
C VAL A 221 -2.00 9.33 7.11
N ILE A 222 -2.40 8.61 8.15
CA ILE A 222 -1.59 8.48 9.35
C ILE A 222 -0.86 7.15 9.29
N ASP A 223 0.46 7.19 9.49
CA ASP A 223 1.27 5.99 9.71
C ASP A 223 2.33 6.25 10.78
N TYR A 224 2.86 5.16 11.33
CA TYR A 224 3.89 5.21 12.36
C TYR A 224 5.27 5.33 11.73
N VAL A 225 6.10 6.19 12.30
CA VAL A 225 7.51 6.32 11.92
C VAL A 225 8.39 6.04 13.15
N GLY A 226 9.16 4.96 13.09
CA GLY A 226 10.12 4.61 14.15
C GLY A 226 11.37 5.47 14.07
N LYS A 227 12.03 5.47 12.92
CA LYS A 227 13.27 6.23 12.65
C LYS A 227 13.17 6.88 11.27
N TYR A 228 13.92 7.96 11.05
CA TYR A 228 13.97 8.67 9.77
C TYR A 228 15.36 9.21 9.44
N GLY A 229 15.66 9.29 8.14
CA GLY A 229 16.89 9.86 7.59
C GLY A 229 18.11 8.96 7.74
N GLU A 230 19.22 9.39 7.10
CA GLU A 230 20.51 8.66 7.14
C GLU A 230 21.07 8.51 8.56
N ASN A 231 20.80 9.49 9.44
CA ASN A 231 21.23 9.47 10.85
C ASN A 231 20.32 8.61 11.74
N LYS A 232 19.30 7.95 11.18
CA LYS A 232 18.33 7.12 11.93
C LYS A 232 17.74 7.85 13.14
N GLN A 233 17.36 9.13 12.95
CA GLN A 233 16.74 9.93 14.01
C GLN A 233 15.48 9.23 14.51
N GLU A 234 15.38 9.01 15.81
CA GLU A 234 14.20 8.40 16.43
C GLU A 234 13.02 9.35 16.42
N ILE A 235 11.92 8.90 15.81
CA ILE A 235 10.64 9.63 15.73
C ILE A 235 9.61 8.98 16.68
N LYS A 236 9.45 7.67 16.61
CA LYS A 236 8.62 6.82 17.50
C LYS A 236 7.20 7.35 17.72
N GLN A 237 6.56 7.85 16.68
CA GLN A 237 5.17 8.32 16.75
C GLN A 237 4.45 8.26 15.41
N ASN A 238 3.12 8.39 15.46
CA ASN A 238 2.29 8.53 14.28
C ASN A 238 2.44 9.93 13.67
N VAL A 239 2.61 9.99 12.36
CA VAL A 239 2.71 11.23 11.60
C VAL A 239 1.72 11.24 10.42
N ALA A 240 1.41 12.42 9.94
CA ALA A 240 0.55 12.64 8.79
C ALA A 240 1.38 12.70 7.50
N PHE A 241 1.05 11.88 6.52
CA PHE A 241 1.61 11.89 5.17
C PHE A 241 0.58 12.47 4.20
N SER A 242 1.00 13.46 3.40
CA SER A 242 0.17 13.97 2.31
C SER A 242 0.11 12.95 1.17
N LYS A 243 -1.09 12.59 0.73
CA LYS A 243 -1.30 11.62 -0.35
C LYS A 243 -2.35 12.11 -1.34
N ALA A 244 -2.00 12.04 -2.63
CA ALA A 244 -2.92 12.34 -3.71
C ALA A 244 -3.81 11.12 -4.03
N PHE A 245 -5.09 11.39 -4.18
CA PHE A 245 -6.14 10.50 -4.65
C PHE A 245 -6.88 11.15 -5.81
N GLN A 246 -7.70 10.37 -6.51
CA GLN A 246 -8.61 10.86 -7.54
C GLN A 246 -10.03 10.36 -7.26
N PHE A 247 -11.03 11.15 -7.66
CA PHE A 247 -12.42 10.74 -7.66
C PHE A 247 -13.00 10.99 -9.06
N ASN A 248 -13.23 9.91 -9.80
CA ASN A 248 -13.68 9.99 -11.19
C ASN A 248 -15.17 10.36 -11.24
N VAL A 249 -15.51 11.31 -12.12
CA VAL A 249 -16.88 11.73 -12.38
C VAL A 249 -17.04 11.96 -13.87
N SER A 250 -18.03 11.30 -14.48
CA SER A 250 -18.31 11.52 -15.89
C SER A 250 -18.84 12.94 -16.12
N PRO A 251 -18.55 13.56 -17.27
CA PRO A 251 -19.04 14.89 -17.61
C PRO A 251 -20.56 15.04 -17.47
N ASP A 252 -21.32 14.01 -17.81
CA ASP A 252 -22.79 14.00 -17.75
C ASP A 252 -23.34 14.05 -16.32
N GLU A 253 -22.54 13.62 -15.34
CA GLU A 253 -22.90 13.61 -13.91
C GLU A 253 -22.17 14.68 -13.11
N LEU A 254 -21.49 15.63 -13.75
CA LEU A 254 -20.60 16.58 -13.11
C LEU A 254 -21.29 17.40 -12.00
N GLU A 255 -22.53 17.80 -12.17
CA GLU A 255 -23.27 18.56 -11.15
C GLU A 255 -23.49 17.74 -9.88
N LYS A 256 -23.93 16.48 -10.03
CA LYS A 256 -24.14 15.56 -8.91
C LYS A 256 -22.79 15.20 -8.27
N GLY A 257 -21.79 14.92 -9.08
CA GLY A 257 -20.44 14.62 -8.65
C GLY A 257 -19.84 15.76 -7.82
N THR A 258 -19.94 17.00 -8.28
CA THR A 258 -19.49 18.21 -7.57
C THR A 258 -20.13 18.34 -6.18
N LYS A 259 -21.44 18.10 -6.08
CA LYS A 259 -22.14 18.11 -4.78
C LYS A 259 -21.65 17.01 -3.86
N LEU A 260 -21.44 15.81 -4.41
CA LEU A 260 -20.97 14.65 -3.65
C LEU A 260 -19.55 14.87 -3.11
N VAL A 261 -18.59 15.22 -3.97
CA VAL A 261 -17.20 15.43 -3.56
C VAL A 261 -17.07 16.61 -2.58
N GLY A 262 -17.85 17.69 -2.80
CA GLY A 262 -17.89 18.81 -1.87
C GLY A 262 -18.41 18.43 -0.49
N LYS A 263 -19.36 17.49 -0.40
CA LYS A 263 -19.85 16.96 0.87
C LYS A 263 -18.84 16.03 1.55
N LEU A 264 -18.14 15.21 0.77
CA LEU A 264 -17.24 14.18 1.32
C LEU A 264 -15.85 14.73 1.68
N PHE A 265 -15.26 15.56 0.83
CA PHE A 265 -13.84 15.90 0.86
C PHE A 265 -13.55 17.36 1.22
N LYS A 266 -14.51 18.06 1.83
CA LYS A 266 -14.27 19.38 2.41
C LYS A 266 -14.57 19.38 3.90
N ALA A 267 -13.68 19.98 4.69
CA ALA A 267 -13.91 20.31 6.08
C ALA A 267 -14.14 21.82 6.27
N LYS A 268 -14.64 22.20 7.42
CA LYS A 268 -14.67 23.61 7.84
C LYS A 268 -13.24 24.11 8.08
N LYS A 269 -13.08 25.43 8.04
CA LYS A 269 -11.81 26.07 8.35
C LYS A 269 -11.25 25.56 9.69
N ASP A 270 -9.97 25.33 9.72
CA ASP A 270 -9.18 24.87 10.88
C ASP A 270 -9.56 23.49 11.45
N ASN A 271 -10.50 22.79 10.81
CA ASN A 271 -10.93 21.44 11.19
C ASN A 271 -10.49 20.42 10.15
N VAL A 272 -10.31 19.18 10.62
CA VAL A 272 -9.97 18.01 9.81
C VAL A 272 -11.01 16.92 10.05
N ASN A 273 -11.63 16.45 8.97
CA ASN A 273 -12.58 15.35 9.01
C ASN A 273 -11.87 14.03 8.69
N GLU A 274 -12.27 12.98 9.40
CA GLU A 274 -11.83 11.61 9.11
C GLU A 274 -12.88 10.90 8.26
N LEU A 275 -12.43 10.18 7.22
CA LEU A 275 -13.31 9.44 6.32
C LEU A 275 -12.63 8.10 5.93
N LEU A 276 -13.34 6.99 6.08
CA LEU A 276 -12.91 5.71 5.52
C LEU A 276 -13.47 5.58 4.10
N VAL A 277 -12.58 5.43 3.14
CA VAL A 277 -12.92 5.30 1.71
C VAL A 277 -12.48 3.95 1.17
N GLU A 278 -13.14 3.50 0.11
CA GLU A 278 -12.69 2.40 -0.71
C GLU A 278 -12.59 2.81 -2.18
N GLY A 279 -11.70 2.13 -2.90
CA GLY A 279 -11.44 2.46 -4.30
C GLY A 279 -10.50 1.48 -4.96
N ASP A 280 -10.02 1.85 -6.15
CA ASP A 280 -9.12 1.04 -6.97
C ASP A 280 -7.69 1.54 -6.91
N ILE A 281 -6.76 0.59 -6.95
CA ILE A 281 -5.33 0.83 -7.20
C ILE A 281 -5.09 0.66 -8.70
N VAL A 282 -4.53 1.67 -9.33
CA VAL A 282 -4.16 1.64 -10.74
C VAL A 282 -2.65 1.80 -10.84
N GLU A 283 -1.96 0.75 -11.28
CA GLU A 283 -0.52 0.72 -11.53
C GLU A 283 -0.30 0.05 -12.90
N GLY A 284 -0.43 0.79 -13.97
CA GLY A 284 -0.36 0.23 -15.30
C GLY A 284 0.12 1.24 -16.33
N GLN A 285 0.14 0.83 -17.57
CA GLN A 285 0.38 1.76 -18.66
C GLN A 285 -0.83 2.71 -18.75
N ALA A 286 -0.55 4.01 -18.85
CA ALA A 286 -1.58 5.01 -19.06
C ALA A 286 -2.36 4.65 -20.34
N LYS A 287 -3.68 4.50 -20.22
CA LYS A 287 -4.52 4.41 -21.42
C LYS A 287 -4.67 5.80 -22.03
N ILE A 288 -4.14 5.99 -23.21
CA ILE A 288 -4.39 7.20 -23.97
C ILE A 288 -5.73 7.00 -24.69
N ASN A 289 -6.63 7.97 -24.55
CA ASN A 289 -7.84 7.99 -25.39
C ASN A 289 -7.41 8.31 -26.82
N ILE A 290 -7.39 7.30 -27.67
CA ILE A 290 -7.08 7.43 -29.10
C ILE A 290 -8.33 7.15 -29.92
N THR A 291 -8.41 7.84 -31.03
CA THR A 291 -9.40 7.61 -32.08
C THR A 291 -8.75 6.89 -33.26
N LEU A 292 -9.53 6.42 -34.22
CA LEU A 292 -8.98 5.84 -35.44
C LEU A 292 -8.03 6.77 -36.20
N ASP A 293 -8.19 8.08 -36.04
CA ASP A 293 -7.32 9.06 -36.69
C ASP A 293 -5.90 9.03 -36.12
N ASP A 294 -5.76 8.65 -34.86
CA ASP A 294 -4.49 8.55 -34.11
C ASP A 294 -3.76 7.21 -34.33
N VAL A 295 -4.46 6.24 -34.99
CA VAL A 295 -3.88 4.91 -35.25
C VAL A 295 -2.92 4.99 -36.46
N PRO A 296 -1.71 4.40 -36.37
CA PRO A 296 -0.77 4.32 -37.49
C PRO A 296 -1.40 3.70 -38.76
N ASP A 297 -1.00 4.17 -39.95
CA ASP A 297 -1.61 3.77 -41.20
C ASP A 297 -1.43 2.27 -41.50
N ASP A 298 -0.31 1.67 -41.14
CA ASP A 298 -0.06 0.23 -41.26
C ASP A 298 -1.02 -0.62 -40.39
N ILE A 299 -1.42 -0.11 -39.24
CA ILE A 299 -2.43 -0.77 -38.38
C ILE A 299 -3.84 -0.56 -38.94
N LYS A 300 -4.14 0.62 -39.53
CA LYS A 300 -5.42 0.86 -40.25
C LYS A 300 -5.60 -0.13 -41.40
N GLU A 301 -4.53 -0.38 -42.15
CA GLU A 301 -4.55 -1.38 -43.23
C GLU A 301 -4.85 -2.79 -42.69
N LEU A 302 -4.30 -3.17 -41.54
CA LEU A 302 -4.62 -4.47 -40.91
C LEU A 302 -6.07 -4.57 -40.41
N ILE A 303 -6.68 -3.45 -40.03
CA ILE A 303 -8.12 -3.39 -39.68
C ILE A 303 -8.94 -3.59 -40.95
N GLU A 304 -8.61 -2.89 -42.04
CA GLU A 304 -9.30 -3.01 -43.35
C GLU A 304 -9.21 -4.43 -43.92
N LEU A 305 -8.07 -5.09 -43.72
CA LEU A 305 -7.85 -6.49 -44.16
C LEU A 305 -8.49 -7.52 -43.20
N GLY A 306 -9.10 -7.08 -42.10
CA GLY A 306 -9.79 -7.94 -41.16
C GLY A 306 -8.87 -8.77 -40.23
N ALA A 307 -7.58 -8.41 -40.15
CA ALA A 307 -6.62 -9.04 -39.22
C ALA A 307 -6.85 -8.62 -37.77
N TYR A 308 -7.38 -7.43 -37.56
CA TYR A 308 -7.81 -6.90 -36.24
C TYR A 308 -9.17 -6.24 -36.37
N THR A 309 -9.97 -6.32 -35.31
CA THR A 309 -11.13 -5.44 -35.17
C THR A 309 -10.66 -4.02 -34.80
N GLU A 310 -11.48 -3.02 -35.09
CA GLU A 310 -11.22 -1.63 -34.68
C GLU A 310 -10.98 -1.52 -33.18
N GLU A 311 -11.82 -2.19 -32.39
CA GLU A 311 -11.73 -2.20 -30.92
C GLU A 311 -10.43 -2.82 -30.41
N GLU A 312 -9.97 -3.93 -31.00
CA GLU A 312 -8.70 -4.57 -30.65
C GLU A 312 -7.50 -3.70 -31.01
N ALA A 313 -7.53 -3.06 -32.18
CA ALA A 313 -6.46 -2.18 -32.63
C ALA A 313 -6.37 -0.92 -31.77
N LEU A 314 -7.50 -0.27 -31.47
CA LEU A 314 -7.57 0.88 -30.57
C LEU A 314 -7.08 0.51 -29.19
N ALA A 315 -7.49 -0.65 -28.63
CA ALA A 315 -7.04 -1.09 -27.32
C ALA A 315 -5.51 -1.31 -27.24
N ARG A 316 -4.89 -1.78 -28.32
CA ARG A 316 -3.43 -1.99 -28.42
C ARG A 316 -2.66 -0.69 -28.63
N CYS A 317 -3.18 0.22 -29.42
CA CYS A 317 -2.57 1.52 -29.69
C CYS A 317 -2.79 2.53 -28.52
N ALA A 318 -3.84 2.35 -27.72
CA ALA A 318 -4.14 3.20 -26.57
C ALA A 318 -3.17 3.02 -25.38
N VAL A 319 -2.14 2.21 -25.54
CA VAL A 319 -1.14 1.96 -24.49
C VAL A 319 -0.12 3.09 -24.51
N GLY A 320 -0.19 3.97 -23.51
CA GLY A 320 0.80 5.04 -23.32
C GLY A 320 2.15 4.52 -22.83
N ASN A 321 3.22 5.26 -23.14
CA ASN A 321 4.58 4.95 -22.70
C ASN A 321 4.85 5.29 -21.22
N THR A 322 3.89 5.91 -20.52
CA THR A 322 4.02 6.30 -19.13
C THR A 322 3.24 5.36 -18.22
N ARG A 323 3.89 4.84 -17.19
CA ARG A 323 3.23 4.10 -16.12
C ARG A 323 2.52 5.08 -15.19
N GLU A 324 1.23 4.88 -15.00
CA GLU A 324 0.45 5.61 -14.00
C GLU A 324 0.44 4.83 -12.68
N LYS A 325 0.63 5.56 -11.57
CA LYS A 325 0.40 5.04 -10.21
C LYS A 325 -0.58 5.95 -9.52
N LYS A 326 -1.82 5.51 -9.37
CA LYS A 326 -2.88 6.31 -8.74
C LYS A 326 -3.82 5.45 -7.88
N MET A 327 -4.42 6.09 -6.89
CA MET A 327 -5.47 5.53 -6.06
C MET A 327 -6.76 6.30 -6.36
N VAL A 328 -7.75 5.58 -6.90
CA VAL A 328 -9.03 6.17 -7.32
C VAL A 328 -10.09 5.82 -6.30
N ILE A 329 -10.55 6.81 -5.54
CA ILE A 329 -11.64 6.64 -4.58
C ILE A 329 -12.95 6.42 -5.36
N LYS A 330 -13.71 5.40 -4.97
CA LYS A 330 -15.04 5.12 -5.53
C LYS A 330 -16.17 5.60 -4.62
N LYS A 331 -16.04 5.32 -3.33
CA LYS A 331 -17.10 5.64 -2.36
C LYS A 331 -16.60 5.62 -0.91
N PRO A 332 -17.35 6.26 0.01
CA PRO A 332 -17.13 6.06 1.44
C PRO A 332 -17.61 4.69 1.87
N VAL A 333 -16.95 4.13 2.89
CA VAL A 333 -17.32 2.83 3.46
C VAL A 333 -18.50 2.98 4.42
N ILE A 334 -19.47 2.08 4.30
CA ILE A 334 -20.59 1.94 5.24
C ILE A 334 -20.31 0.69 6.08
N ARG A 335 -20.41 0.82 7.40
CA ARG A 335 -20.37 -0.31 8.32
C ARG A 335 -21.62 -0.39 9.17
N ILE A 336 -21.98 -1.60 9.57
CA ILE A 336 -23.05 -1.82 10.55
C ILE A 336 -22.39 -1.66 11.92
N VAL A 337 -22.88 -0.69 12.71
CA VAL A 337 -22.43 -0.42 14.08
C VAL A 337 -23.57 -0.63 15.06
N GLY A 338 -23.24 -0.95 16.33
CA GLY A 338 -24.19 -1.28 17.40
C GLY A 338 -24.29 -2.78 17.66
N GLU A 339 -24.97 -3.13 18.74
CA GLU A 339 -25.18 -4.51 19.18
C GLU A 339 -26.66 -4.86 19.17
N GLY A 340 -26.99 -6.14 19.05
CA GLY A 340 -28.35 -6.64 19.09
C GLY A 340 -29.27 -5.94 18.08
N ASP A 341 -30.40 -5.41 18.57
CA ASP A 341 -31.43 -4.71 17.78
C ASP A 341 -31.03 -3.25 17.43
N ASP A 342 -29.99 -2.69 18.05
CA ASP A 342 -29.50 -1.32 17.77
C ASP A 342 -28.55 -1.25 16.58
N LYS A 343 -28.38 -2.32 15.83
CA LYS A 343 -27.55 -2.38 14.63
C LYS A 343 -28.06 -1.45 13.55
N LYS A 344 -27.24 -0.51 13.12
CA LYS A 344 -27.55 0.43 12.05
C LYS A 344 -26.37 0.64 11.08
N PRO A 345 -26.66 0.82 9.78
CA PRO A 345 -25.62 1.20 8.82
C PRO A 345 -25.21 2.66 9.05
N VAL A 346 -23.89 2.88 9.12
CA VAL A 346 -23.31 4.22 9.32
C VAL A 346 -22.17 4.40 8.31
N VAL A 347 -22.14 5.57 7.68
CA VAL A 347 -20.97 6.00 6.89
C VAL A 347 -19.81 6.21 7.86
N MET A 348 -18.68 5.58 7.60
CA MET A 348 -17.49 5.69 8.44
C MET A 348 -16.81 7.04 8.24
N ARG A 349 -17.39 8.04 8.86
CA ARG A 349 -16.96 9.44 8.83
C ARG A 349 -17.09 10.06 10.21
N THR A 350 -16.08 10.83 10.60
CA THR A 350 -16.08 11.64 11.81
C THR A 350 -15.75 13.08 11.42
N ASP A 351 -16.71 13.96 11.55
CA ASP A 351 -16.49 15.39 11.32
C ASP A 351 -15.72 16.00 12.49
N GLU A 352 -14.84 16.96 12.18
CA GLU A 352 -14.04 17.69 13.17
C GLU A 352 -13.22 16.76 14.09
N LYS A 353 -12.66 15.68 13.51
CA LYS A 353 -11.87 14.67 14.24
C LYS A 353 -10.65 15.26 14.91
N TYR A 354 -9.97 16.17 14.19
CA TYR A 354 -8.79 16.89 14.64
C TYR A 354 -8.88 18.37 14.26
N LYS A 355 -8.06 19.21 14.88
CA LYS A 355 -7.72 20.51 14.32
C LYS A 355 -6.55 20.35 13.35
N TYR A 356 -6.44 21.25 12.38
CA TYR A 356 -5.32 21.20 11.45
C TYR A 356 -3.96 21.28 12.18
N ASP A 357 -3.87 22.10 13.22
CA ASP A 357 -2.68 22.29 14.04
C ASP A 357 -2.34 21.06 14.91
N ASP A 358 -3.27 20.09 15.05
CA ASP A 358 -3.02 18.81 15.72
C ASP A 358 -2.26 17.82 14.81
N LEU A 359 -2.24 18.07 13.48
CA LEU A 359 -1.53 17.20 12.55
C LEU A 359 -0.03 17.38 12.71
N VAL A 360 0.65 16.30 12.99
CA VAL A 360 2.11 16.25 13.08
C VAL A 360 2.65 15.74 11.76
N PHE A 361 3.48 16.54 11.10
CA PHE A 361 4.15 16.18 9.85
C PHE A 361 5.61 15.83 10.11
N LEU A 362 6.14 14.93 9.31
CA LEU A 362 7.53 14.47 9.46
C LEU A 362 8.55 15.63 9.38
N SER A 363 8.34 16.58 8.47
CA SER A 363 9.18 17.79 8.32
C SER A 363 9.26 18.66 9.58
N GLN A 364 8.28 18.57 10.49
CA GLN A 364 8.31 19.30 11.76
C GLN A 364 9.17 18.62 12.83
N LEU A 365 9.50 17.35 12.64
CA LEU A 365 10.17 16.49 13.62
C LEU A 365 11.64 16.23 13.28
N VAL A 366 12.01 16.40 12.01
CA VAL A 366 13.39 16.21 11.55
C VAL A 366 14.21 17.48 11.68
N ASN A 367 15.51 17.35 11.96
CA ASN A 367 16.41 18.49 12.03
C ASN A 367 16.71 19.03 10.62
N GLU A 368 16.75 20.35 10.47
CA GLU A 368 17.03 21.04 9.18
C GLU A 368 18.34 20.60 8.51
N GLU A 369 19.32 20.10 9.27
CA GLU A 369 20.60 19.60 8.73
C GLU A 369 20.45 18.36 7.84
N ASP A 370 19.41 17.55 8.02
CA ASP A 370 19.15 16.35 7.23
C ASP A 370 18.43 16.70 5.91
N GLU A 371 17.57 17.72 5.90
CA GLU A 371 16.92 18.21 4.67
C GLU A 371 17.92 18.88 3.71
N GLU A 372 18.89 19.63 4.23
CA GLU A 372 19.93 20.28 3.39
C GLU A 372 20.87 19.26 2.70
N LYS A 373 21.08 18.08 3.26
CA LYS A 373 21.90 17.04 2.63
C LYS A 373 21.16 16.35 1.48
N GLU A 374 19.85 16.13 1.62
CA GLU A 374 19.02 15.61 0.54
C GLU A 374 18.96 16.54 -0.68
N ASP A 375 18.92 17.87 -0.46
CA ASP A 375 18.96 18.85 -1.54
C ASP A 375 20.34 18.97 -2.21
N LYS A 376 21.44 18.81 -1.46
CA LYS A 376 22.81 18.81 -2.03
C LYS A 376 23.10 17.57 -2.86
N VAL A 377 22.45 16.45 -2.61
CA VAL A 377 22.53 15.25 -3.45
C VAL A 377 21.79 15.46 -4.77
N LYS A 378 20.65 16.19 -4.78
CA LYS A 378 19.93 16.56 -6.01
C LYS A 378 20.77 17.41 -6.95
N ASP A 379 21.54 18.38 -6.44
CA ASP A 379 22.40 19.25 -7.24
C ASP A 379 23.63 18.54 -7.80
N LYS A 380 24.19 17.58 -7.06
CA LYS A 380 25.34 16.77 -7.57
C LYS A 380 24.94 15.80 -8.67
N ASN A 381 23.69 15.32 -8.68
CA ASN A 381 23.19 14.47 -9.74
C ASN A 381 22.74 15.25 -10.98
N LYS A 382 22.36 16.54 -10.85
CA LYS A 382 22.09 17.44 -11.99
C LYS A 382 23.36 17.86 -12.74
N SER A 383 24.45 18.12 -12.04
CA SER A 383 25.71 18.61 -12.66
C SER A 383 26.53 17.54 -13.40
N LYS A 384 26.14 16.25 -13.30
CA LYS A 384 26.77 15.15 -14.06
C LYS A 384 26.04 14.77 -15.36
N LYS A 385 24.92 15.46 -15.68
CA LYS A 385 24.07 15.11 -16.85
C LYS A 385 24.32 15.93 -18.12
N ASP A 386 25.23 16.91 -18.09
CA ASP A 386 25.48 17.80 -19.24
C ASP A 386 26.71 17.46 -20.09
N ASP A 387 27.14 16.21 -20.15
CA ASP A 387 28.07 15.79 -21.20
C ASP A 387 27.91 14.31 -21.54
N LYS A 388 27.05 14.00 -22.51
CA LYS A 388 27.17 12.99 -23.56
C LYS A 388 25.82 12.62 -24.16
N THR A 389 25.60 13.18 -25.32
CA THR A 389 24.61 12.72 -26.29
C THR A 389 24.98 11.30 -26.77
N SER A 390 24.14 10.33 -26.55
CA SER A 390 23.64 9.36 -27.56
C SER A 390 23.02 8.11 -26.90
N SER A 391 21.82 7.83 -27.33
CA SER A 391 21.17 6.52 -27.48
C SER A 391 20.99 5.62 -26.26
N LYS A 392 19.73 5.50 -25.86
CA LYS A 392 19.00 4.26 -25.58
C LYS A 392 19.03 3.62 -24.22
N THR A 393 17.83 3.24 -23.88
CA THR A 393 17.34 2.23 -22.95
C THR A 393 16.98 2.78 -21.59
N GLU A 394 15.67 2.81 -21.32
CA GLU A 394 15.09 3.05 -20.01
C GLU A 394 15.58 1.95 -19.06
N GLU A 395 16.48 2.33 -18.19
CA GLU A 395 16.85 1.53 -17.03
C GLU A 395 15.76 1.70 -15.96
N THR A 396 15.08 0.61 -15.67
CA THR A 396 14.45 0.39 -14.36
C THR A 396 15.49 0.74 -13.30
N LYS A 397 15.19 1.73 -12.45
CA LYS A 397 16.07 2.08 -11.33
C LYS A 397 16.15 0.87 -10.40
N GLU A 398 17.26 0.14 -10.49
CA GLU A 398 17.71 -0.74 -9.43
C GLU A 398 17.99 0.12 -8.19
N TYR A 399 17.32 -0.22 -7.10
CA TYR A 399 17.71 0.30 -5.79
C TYR A 399 19.07 -0.33 -5.45
N SER A 400 20.03 0.48 -5.02
CA SER A 400 21.31 -0.03 -4.56
C SER A 400 21.11 -0.83 -3.27
N LEU A 401 22.03 -1.77 -3.00
CA LEU A 401 22.04 -2.53 -1.73
C LEU A 401 22.05 -1.61 -0.50
N ASP A 402 22.67 -0.44 -0.62
CA ASP A 402 22.71 0.60 0.42
C ASP A 402 21.33 1.24 0.68
N ASP A 403 20.48 1.36 -0.35
CA ASP A 403 19.11 1.85 -0.23
C ASP A 403 18.20 0.82 0.45
N LEU A 404 18.49 -0.47 0.25
CA LEU A 404 17.81 -1.57 0.93
C LEU A 404 18.26 -1.71 2.39
N ASP A 405 19.54 -1.53 2.69
CA ASP A 405 20.05 -1.52 4.06
C ASP A 405 19.47 -0.38 4.89
N ALA A 406 19.18 0.77 4.29
CA ALA A 406 18.47 1.87 4.95
C ALA A 406 17.01 1.52 5.31
N LEU A 407 16.37 0.68 4.50
CA LEU A 407 15.00 0.17 4.73
C LEU A 407 14.98 -1.04 5.69
N LEU A 408 16.07 -1.83 5.74
CA LEU A 408 16.17 -3.07 6.50
C LEU A 408 16.48 -2.86 7.99
N ASN A 409 17.03 -1.70 8.36
CA ASN A 409 17.36 -1.41 9.76
C ASN A 409 16.16 -0.84 10.56
N GLU A 410 14.94 -1.09 10.14
CA GLU A 410 13.75 -0.92 10.97
C GLU A 410 13.60 -2.11 11.96
N ASP A 411 14.61 -2.31 12.79
CA ASP A 411 14.45 -3.05 14.04
C ASP A 411 13.61 -2.18 14.98
N GLU A 412 12.36 -2.40 15.00
CA GLU A 412 11.30 -2.07 15.96
C GLU A 412 10.05 -1.65 15.19
N ILE A 413 9.24 -2.63 14.83
CA ILE A 413 7.83 -2.38 14.51
C ILE A 413 7.12 -2.28 15.88
N PRO A 414 6.64 -1.11 16.27
CA PRO A 414 5.68 -1.06 17.38
C PRO A 414 4.33 -1.47 16.79
N PHE A 415 3.72 -2.34 17.48
CA PHE A 415 2.35 -2.83 17.27
C PHE A 415 1.31 -1.72 17.38
#